data_4f1d99cfc3933af205e3580a5c07198a
#
_entry.id   4f1d99cfc3933af205e3580a5c07198a
#
_cell.length_a   1.000
_cell.length_b   1.000
_cell.length_c   1.000
_cell.angle_alpha   90.00
_cell.angle_beta   90.00
_cell.angle_gamma   90.00
#
_symmetry.space_group_name_H-M   'P 1'
#
loop_
_entity.id
_entity.type
_entity.pdbx_description
1 polymer ?
#
loop_
_entity_poly.entity_id
_entity_poly.type
_entity_poly.pdbx_seq_one_letter_code
_entity_poly.pdbx_strand_id
1 'polypeptide(L)'
;MGRKEVEMAGENKGRITQVIGAVLDVRFDEGKLPEINDAIRIPTRDGGELVVEVSQHLGDDTVRCIAMGPTDGLVRGMDAIATGAPISVPVGENTLGRMFNVLGEPIDEVEPPQTEEKWAIHRPAPSFEEQATSQEMLETGIKVVDLLCPYQKGGKIGLFGGAGVGKTVLIQELIHNIATQHGGYSVFTGVGERTREGNDLYYEMKESGVIDKTTMVFGQMNEPPGARMRVAETGLTMAEYFRDEKHQNVLLFIDNIFRFTQAGSEVSALLGRMP
;
A
#
# COMPACT_ATOMS: atom_id res chain seq x y z
N MET A 1 -41.73 5.53 15.74
CA MET A 1 -42.04 5.09 14.38
C MET A 1 -40.77 4.56 13.76
N GLY A 2 -40.77 3.29 13.48
CA GLY A 2 -39.80 2.31 13.02
C GLY A 2 -38.44 2.77 12.48
N ARG A 3 -37.41 2.61 13.27
CA ARG A 3 -36.07 2.32 12.77
C ARG A 3 -36.12 0.93 12.14
N LYS A 4 -35.99 0.84 10.82
CA LYS A 4 -35.65 -0.41 10.16
C LYS A 4 -34.24 -0.79 10.64
N GLU A 5 -34.16 -1.78 11.52
CA GLU A 5 -32.94 -2.56 11.73
C GLU A 5 -32.62 -3.18 10.36
N VAL A 6 -31.52 -2.72 9.75
CA VAL A 6 -30.87 -3.44 8.68
C VAL A 6 -30.29 -4.67 9.39
N GLU A 7 -30.88 -5.83 9.16
CA GLU A 7 -30.29 -7.12 9.52
C GLU A 7 -28.88 -7.15 8.88
N MET A 8 -27.87 -6.93 9.70
CA MET A 8 -26.50 -7.21 9.34
C MET A 8 -26.42 -8.71 9.11
N ALA A 9 -26.14 -9.14 7.90
CA ALA A 9 -25.75 -10.50 7.58
C ALA A 9 -24.70 -10.91 8.63
N GLY A 10 -24.93 -12.01 9.35
CA GLY A 10 -24.14 -12.38 10.52
C GLY A 10 -22.65 -12.35 10.21
N GLU A 11 -21.91 -11.63 11.03
CA GLU A 11 -20.44 -11.49 10.90
C GLU A 11 -19.81 -12.88 10.81
N ASN A 12 -18.99 -13.11 9.78
CA ASN A 12 -18.23 -14.35 9.63
C ASN A 12 -17.06 -14.32 10.62
N LYS A 13 -17.22 -15.02 11.75
CA LYS A 13 -16.26 -15.03 12.87
C LYS A 13 -15.44 -16.31 12.87
N GLY A 14 -14.14 -16.15 12.93
CA GLY A 14 -13.17 -17.21 13.20
C GLY A 14 -12.47 -16.98 14.53
N ARG A 15 -11.55 -17.88 14.86
CA ARG A 15 -10.72 -17.80 16.08
C ARG A 15 -9.27 -18.06 15.77
N ILE A 16 -8.39 -17.29 16.40
CA ILE A 16 -6.95 -17.49 16.30
C ILE A 16 -6.59 -18.85 16.91
N THR A 17 -5.91 -19.67 16.13
CA THR A 17 -5.40 -20.98 16.57
C THR A 17 -3.91 -20.95 16.86
N GLN A 18 -3.14 -20.13 16.13
CA GLN A 18 -1.71 -19.99 16.27
C GLN A 18 -1.21 -18.60 15.90
N VAL A 19 -0.15 -18.13 16.55
CA VAL A 19 0.57 -16.88 16.20
C VAL A 19 2.07 -17.21 16.10
N ILE A 20 2.68 -16.86 14.96
CA ILE A 20 4.09 -17.10 14.67
C ILE A 20 4.69 -15.81 14.11
N GLY A 21 5.16 -14.91 14.97
CA GLY A 21 5.64 -13.58 14.55
C GLY A 21 4.54 -12.82 13.82
N ALA A 22 4.81 -12.38 12.59
CA ALA A 22 3.87 -11.63 11.76
C ALA A 22 2.85 -12.53 10.99
N VAL A 23 2.83 -13.84 11.26
CA VAL A 23 1.92 -14.80 10.64
C VAL A 23 1.03 -15.40 11.71
N LEU A 24 -0.24 -15.59 11.42
CA LEU A 24 -1.18 -16.22 12.31
C LEU A 24 -2.15 -17.14 11.55
N ASP A 25 -2.62 -18.16 12.25
CA ASP A 25 -3.60 -19.10 11.74
C ASP A 25 -4.96 -18.84 12.41
N VAL A 26 -6.01 -18.74 11.59
CA VAL A 26 -7.38 -18.49 12.03
C VAL A 26 -8.28 -19.61 11.52
N ARG A 27 -9.08 -20.20 12.42
CA ARG A 27 -10.05 -21.22 12.09
C ARG A 27 -11.44 -20.62 12.04
N PHE A 28 -12.19 -20.95 10.99
CA PHE A 28 -13.58 -20.55 10.79
C PHE A 28 -14.52 -21.74 10.94
N ASP A 29 -15.80 -21.50 10.87
CA ASP A 29 -16.83 -22.56 10.76
C ASP A 29 -16.74 -23.22 9.38
N GLU A 30 -17.21 -24.47 9.30
CA GLU A 30 -17.25 -25.23 8.04
C GLU A 30 -18.01 -24.47 6.95
N GLY A 31 -17.38 -24.36 5.79
CA GLY A 31 -17.93 -23.68 4.60
C GLY A 31 -17.95 -22.14 4.68
N LYS A 32 -17.28 -21.52 5.68
CA LYS A 32 -17.20 -20.08 5.84
C LYS A 32 -15.77 -19.53 5.70
N LEU A 33 -14.90 -20.23 5.01
CA LEU A 33 -13.53 -19.77 4.79
C LEU A 33 -13.51 -18.46 3.98
N PRO A 34 -12.77 -17.43 4.44
CA PRO A 34 -12.50 -16.25 3.63
C PRO A 34 -11.67 -16.60 2.39
N GLU A 35 -11.82 -15.81 1.35
CA GLU A 35 -11.05 -15.94 0.12
C GLU A 35 -9.57 -15.53 0.35
N ILE A 36 -8.68 -15.97 -0.52
CA ILE A 36 -7.28 -15.52 -0.51
C ILE A 36 -7.26 -14.01 -0.83
N ASN A 37 -6.44 -13.27 -0.11
CA ASN A 37 -6.31 -11.82 -0.07
C ASN A 37 -7.42 -11.08 0.68
N ASP A 38 -8.44 -11.76 1.20
CA ASP A 38 -9.43 -11.10 2.05
C ASP A 38 -8.78 -10.57 3.33
N ALA A 39 -9.29 -9.43 3.78
CA ALA A 39 -8.92 -8.83 5.05
C ALA A 39 -9.74 -9.44 6.20
N ILE A 40 -9.06 -9.70 7.31
CA ILE A 40 -9.67 -10.11 8.57
C ILE A 40 -9.31 -9.08 9.62
N ARG A 41 -10.28 -8.66 10.43
CA ARG A 41 -10.09 -7.75 11.55
C ARG A 41 -10.04 -8.51 12.87
N ILE A 42 -9.07 -8.19 13.70
CA ILE A 42 -8.86 -8.81 15.01
C ILE A 42 -8.91 -7.69 16.05
N PRO A 43 -9.97 -7.61 16.87
CA PRO A 43 -10.04 -6.64 17.96
C PRO A 43 -8.92 -6.89 18.96
N THR A 44 -8.16 -5.86 19.29
CA THR A 44 -7.06 -5.92 20.25
C THR A 44 -7.54 -5.51 21.65
N ARG A 45 -6.78 -5.90 22.69
CA ARG A 45 -7.19 -5.66 24.09
C ARG A 45 -7.14 -4.21 24.52
N ASP A 46 -6.40 -3.39 23.83
CA ASP A 46 -6.27 -1.95 24.02
C ASP A 46 -7.38 -1.13 23.34
N GLY A 47 -8.34 -1.82 22.72
CA GLY A 47 -9.48 -1.22 22.03
C GLY A 47 -9.19 -0.82 20.58
N GLY A 48 -8.03 -1.19 20.06
CA GLY A 48 -7.67 -1.05 18.63
C GLY A 48 -8.11 -2.27 17.81
N GLU A 49 -7.67 -2.29 16.57
CA GLU A 49 -7.93 -3.35 15.60
C GLU A 49 -6.65 -3.69 14.84
N LEU A 50 -6.33 -4.97 14.73
CA LEU A 50 -5.29 -5.46 13.85
C LEU A 50 -5.92 -6.00 12.57
N VAL A 51 -5.47 -5.51 11.43
CA VAL A 51 -5.84 -6.07 10.12
C VAL A 51 -4.82 -7.11 9.70
N VAL A 52 -5.31 -8.27 9.26
CA VAL A 52 -4.49 -9.33 8.67
C VAL A 52 -5.06 -9.76 7.34
N GLU A 53 -4.22 -10.23 6.43
CA GLU A 53 -4.58 -10.65 5.08
C GLU A 53 -4.47 -12.16 4.94
N VAL A 54 -5.46 -12.80 4.36
CA VAL A 54 -5.45 -14.24 4.08
C VAL A 54 -4.43 -14.55 2.98
N SER A 55 -3.45 -15.38 3.30
CA SER A 55 -2.39 -15.79 2.38
C SER A 55 -2.52 -17.21 1.86
N GLN A 56 -3.09 -18.12 2.67
CA GLN A 56 -3.20 -19.54 2.35
C GLN A 56 -4.39 -20.18 3.03
N HIS A 57 -4.98 -21.18 2.38
CA HIS A 57 -5.86 -22.16 3.01
C HIS A 57 -5.01 -23.37 3.45
N LEU A 58 -5.09 -23.74 4.72
CA LEU A 58 -4.32 -24.84 5.29
C LEU A 58 -5.07 -26.19 5.34
N GLY A 59 -6.39 -26.15 5.06
CA GLY A 59 -7.30 -27.26 5.37
C GLY A 59 -7.91 -27.13 6.76
N ASP A 60 -8.82 -28.04 7.13
CA ASP A 60 -9.49 -28.04 8.42
C ASP A 60 -10.12 -26.69 8.80
N ASP A 61 -10.78 -26.03 7.83
CA ASP A 61 -11.40 -24.71 7.96
C ASP A 61 -10.45 -23.63 8.51
N THR A 62 -9.16 -23.77 8.25
CA THR A 62 -8.10 -22.90 8.76
C THR A 62 -7.42 -22.13 7.62
N VAL A 63 -7.28 -20.82 7.82
CA VAL A 63 -6.53 -19.94 6.94
C VAL A 63 -5.27 -19.43 7.62
N ARG A 64 -4.21 -19.25 6.85
CA ARG A 64 -2.97 -18.60 7.28
C ARG A 64 -2.96 -17.17 6.80
N CYS A 65 -2.72 -16.25 7.72
CA CYS A 65 -2.80 -14.82 7.50
C CYS A 65 -1.48 -14.12 7.79
N ILE A 66 -1.29 -12.98 7.12
CA ILE A 66 -0.15 -12.08 7.30
C ILE A 66 -0.64 -10.82 8.00
N ALA A 67 0.00 -10.43 9.09
CA ALA A 67 -0.37 -9.24 9.86
C ALA A 67 0.15 -7.95 9.22
N MET A 68 -0.71 -6.94 9.17
CA MET A 68 -0.38 -5.58 8.71
C MET A 68 0.07 -4.66 9.85
N GLY A 69 0.01 -5.12 11.08
CA GLY A 69 0.44 -4.43 12.29
C GLY A 69 1.11 -5.37 13.28
N PRO A 70 1.54 -4.85 14.46
CA PRO A 70 2.15 -5.64 15.51
C PRO A 70 1.21 -6.74 16.02
N THR A 71 1.75 -7.93 16.26
CA THR A 71 1.00 -9.08 16.78
C THR A 71 1.12 -9.23 18.30
N ASP A 72 1.72 -8.25 18.95
CA ASP A 72 1.91 -8.26 20.40
C ASP A 72 0.57 -8.30 21.14
N GLY A 73 0.48 -9.14 22.17
CA GLY A 73 -0.75 -9.31 22.95
C GLY A 73 -1.82 -10.18 22.32
N LEU A 74 -1.64 -10.70 21.10
CA LEU A 74 -2.53 -11.68 20.52
C LEU A 74 -2.36 -13.05 21.22
N VAL A 75 -3.49 -13.69 21.49
CA VAL A 75 -3.53 -15.03 22.09
C VAL A 75 -4.49 -15.94 21.33
N ARG A 76 -4.27 -17.25 21.48
CA ARG A 76 -5.21 -18.26 20.95
C ARG A 76 -6.62 -18.03 21.49
N GLY A 77 -7.62 -18.24 20.64
CA GLY A 77 -9.03 -18.12 20.98
C GLY A 77 -9.60 -16.71 20.86
N MET A 78 -8.79 -15.69 20.53
CA MET A 78 -9.32 -14.37 20.19
C MET A 78 -10.15 -14.44 18.91
N ASP A 79 -11.21 -13.63 18.87
CA ASP A 79 -12.09 -13.52 17.72
C ASP A 79 -11.38 -12.83 16.55
N ALA A 80 -11.68 -13.30 15.35
CA ALA A 80 -11.20 -12.76 14.09
C ALA A 80 -12.40 -12.61 13.15
N ILE A 81 -12.62 -11.43 12.61
CA ILE A 81 -13.82 -11.09 11.85
C ILE A 81 -13.43 -10.93 10.38
N ALA A 82 -13.89 -11.83 9.52
CA ALA A 82 -13.69 -11.72 8.08
C ALA A 82 -14.51 -10.57 7.52
N THR A 83 -13.88 -9.73 6.69
CA THR A 83 -14.56 -8.60 6.05
C THR A 83 -15.29 -8.99 4.78
N GLY A 84 -14.95 -10.15 4.18
CA GLY A 84 -15.46 -10.61 2.89
C GLY A 84 -14.94 -9.81 1.69
N ALA A 85 -13.86 -9.05 1.88
CA ALA A 85 -13.22 -8.26 0.83
C ALA A 85 -11.72 -8.07 1.13
N PRO A 86 -10.89 -7.82 0.10
CA PRO A 86 -9.50 -7.45 0.28
C PRO A 86 -9.32 -6.11 1.02
N ILE A 87 -8.09 -5.86 1.49
CA ILE A 87 -7.71 -4.54 2.01
C ILE A 87 -8.03 -3.49 0.95
N SER A 88 -8.81 -2.48 1.34
CA SER A 88 -9.24 -1.41 0.45
C SER A 88 -8.84 -0.06 1.02
N VAL A 89 -8.27 0.80 0.17
CA VAL A 89 -7.69 2.09 0.55
C VAL A 89 -8.42 3.24 -0.12
N PRO A 90 -8.46 4.43 0.50
CA PRO A 90 -9.08 5.60 -0.10
C PRO A 90 -8.34 6.00 -1.36
N VAL A 91 -9.09 6.44 -2.37
CA VAL A 91 -8.56 6.95 -3.64
C VAL A 91 -9.19 8.30 -3.96
N GLY A 92 -8.59 9.03 -4.88
CA GLY A 92 -9.12 10.30 -5.35
C GLY A 92 -8.30 11.52 -4.94
N GLU A 93 -8.77 12.69 -5.38
CA GLU A 93 -8.06 13.96 -5.19
C GLU A 93 -7.90 14.34 -3.70
N ASN A 94 -8.79 13.83 -2.84
CA ASN A 94 -8.71 14.03 -1.39
C ASN A 94 -7.51 13.33 -0.73
N THR A 95 -6.77 12.49 -1.48
CA THR A 95 -5.52 11.86 -1.02
C THR A 95 -4.29 12.70 -1.34
N LEU A 96 -4.41 13.72 -2.20
CA LEU A 96 -3.31 14.60 -2.55
C LEU A 96 -2.90 15.47 -1.35
N GLY A 97 -1.62 15.68 -1.19
CA GLY A 97 -1.05 16.43 -0.07
C GLY A 97 -1.00 15.67 1.25
N ARG A 98 -1.37 14.39 1.25
CA ARG A 98 -1.57 13.59 2.46
C ARG A 98 -0.57 12.44 2.57
N MET A 99 -0.38 11.97 3.80
CA MET A 99 0.42 10.79 4.12
C MET A 99 -0.45 9.67 4.69
N PHE A 100 -0.25 8.45 4.21
CA PHE A 100 -1.01 7.27 4.59
C PHE A 100 -0.11 6.10 5.00
N ASN A 101 -0.66 5.19 5.81
CA ASN A 101 -0.07 3.88 6.07
C ASN A 101 -0.53 2.85 5.01
N VAL A 102 -0.15 1.59 5.20
CA VAL A 102 -0.50 0.46 4.31
C VAL A 102 -2.01 0.24 4.18
N LEU A 103 -2.80 0.58 5.19
CA LEU A 103 -4.26 0.45 5.21
C LEU A 103 -4.99 1.67 4.65
N GLY A 104 -4.24 2.69 4.19
CA GLY A 104 -4.83 3.95 3.73
C GLY A 104 -5.34 4.84 4.86
N GLU A 105 -4.88 4.61 6.09
CA GLU A 105 -5.16 5.48 7.21
C GLU A 105 -4.17 6.65 7.23
N PRO A 106 -4.62 7.88 7.50
CA PRO A 106 -3.74 9.03 7.52
C PRO A 106 -2.76 8.96 8.70
N ILE A 107 -1.51 9.33 8.44
CA ILE A 107 -0.43 9.40 9.43
C ILE A 107 0.13 10.82 9.56
N ASP A 108 -0.53 11.79 8.98
CA ASP A 108 -0.16 13.21 8.95
C ASP A 108 -0.88 14.04 10.03
N GLU A 109 -1.48 13.39 11.03
CA GLU A 109 -2.24 14.01 12.13
C GLU A 109 -3.46 14.84 11.67
N VAL A 110 -3.91 14.67 10.44
CA VAL A 110 -5.10 15.33 9.89
C VAL A 110 -6.23 14.30 9.78
N GLU A 111 -7.48 14.74 9.92
CA GLU A 111 -8.65 13.88 9.82
C GLU A 111 -8.63 13.04 8.52
N PRO A 112 -9.19 11.82 8.57
CA PRO A 112 -9.29 10.97 7.37
C PRO A 112 -9.92 11.71 6.19
N PRO A 113 -9.44 11.49 4.95
CA PRO A 113 -10.02 12.13 3.79
C PRO A 113 -11.49 11.74 3.66
N GLN A 114 -12.33 12.73 3.42
CA GLN A 114 -13.75 12.51 3.14
C GLN A 114 -13.90 11.98 1.72
N THR A 115 -13.75 10.68 1.57
CA THR A 115 -14.01 9.98 0.31
C THR A 115 -14.81 8.71 0.60
N GLU A 116 -15.86 8.52 -0.19
CA GLU A 116 -16.65 7.28 -0.15
C GLU A 116 -16.00 6.20 -1.04
N GLU A 117 -15.12 6.59 -1.94
CA GLU A 117 -14.49 5.71 -2.91
C GLU A 117 -13.24 5.06 -2.32
N LYS A 118 -13.27 3.72 -2.26
CA LYS A 118 -12.14 2.89 -1.85
C LYS A 118 -11.90 1.80 -2.88
N TRP A 119 -10.64 1.58 -3.19
CA TRP A 119 -10.23 0.52 -4.11
C TRP A 119 -9.42 -0.54 -3.38
N ALA A 120 -9.66 -1.80 -3.76
CA ALA A 120 -8.88 -2.92 -3.25
C ALA A 120 -7.42 -2.83 -3.73
N ILE A 121 -6.47 -3.16 -2.85
CA ILE A 121 -5.04 -3.16 -3.21
C ILE A 121 -4.67 -4.32 -4.15
N HIS A 122 -5.47 -5.39 -4.18
CA HIS A 122 -5.33 -6.50 -5.10
C HIS A 122 -6.24 -6.29 -6.30
N ARG A 123 -5.69 -5.73 -7.35
CA ARG A 123 -6.39 -5.47 -8.62
C ARG A 123 -5.74 -6.27 -9.75
N PRO A 124 -6.54 -6.72 -10.73
CA PRO A 124 -5.99 -7.35 -11.94
C PRO A 124 -5.13 -6.33 -12.72
N ALA A 125 -4.05 -6.81 -13.30
CA ALA A 125 -3.27 -5.98 -14.22
C ALA A 125 -4.11 -5.63 -15.47
N PRO A 126 -3.82 -4.49 -16.15
CA PRO A 126 -4.45 -4.15 -17.41
C PRO A 126 -4.31 -5.28 -18.43
N SER A 127 -5.39 -5.54 -19.18
CA SER A 127 -5.37 -6.55 -20.24
C SER A 127 -4.40 -6.16 -21.35
N PHE A 128 -4.04 -7.13 -22.19
CA PHE A 128 -3.13 -6.87 -23.31
C PHE A 128 -3.71 -5.83 -24.31
N GLU A 129 -5.02 -5.79 -24.45
CA GLU A 129 -5.73 -4.87 -25.35
C GLU A 129 -5.71 -3.42 -24.84
N GLU A 130 -5.64 -3.24 -23.52
CA GLU A 130 -5.60 -1.92 -22.87
C GLU A 130 -4.18 -1.31 -22.85
N GLN A 131 -3.16 -2.10 -23.16
CA GLN A 131 -1.78 -1.63 -23.12
C GLN A 131 -1.44 -0.78 -24.36
N ALA A 132 -0.88 0.40 -24.10
CA ALA A 132 -0.40 1.27 -25.18
C ALA A 132 0.78 0.62 -25.93
N THR A 133 0.73 0.62 -27.25
CA THR A 133 1.81 0.10 -28.12
C THR A 133 2.81 1.18 -28.56
N SER A 134 2.48 2.47 -28.38
CA SER A 134 3.35 3.59 -28.75
C SER A 134 4.46 3.79 -27.74
N GLN A 135 5.68 4.00 -28.25
CA GLN A 135 6.82 4.38 -27.43
C GLN A 135 6.99 5.90 -27.47
N GLU A 136 6.58 6.57 -26.42
CA GLU A 136 6.75 8.01 -26.26
C GLU A 136 7.80 8.29 -25.19
N MET A 137 8.68 9.26 -25.44
CA MET A 137 9.63 9.73 -24.44
C MET A 137 8.91 10.60 -23.40
N LEU A 138 9.24 10.41 -22.13
CA LEU A 138 8.87 11.32 -21.05
C LEU A 138 9.99 12.35 -20.90
N GLU A 139 9.72 13.59 -21.24
CA GLU A 139 10.64 14.69 -20.99
C GLU A 139 10.67 15.01 -19.49
N THR A 140 11.80 14.71 -18.85
CA THR A 140 11.96 14.87 -17.40
C THR A 140 12.41 16.28 -17.01
N GLY A 141 12.93 17.06 -17.96
CA GLY A 141 13.56 18.35 -17.72
C GLY A 141 14.98 18.26 -17.15
N ILE A 142 15.45 17.05 -16.89
CA ILE A 142 16.80 16.79 -16.38
C ILE A 142 17.70 16.45 -17.58
N LYS A 143 18.51 17.39 -18.02
CA LYS A 143 19.29 17.30 -19.27
C LYS A 143 20.07 15.99 -19.44
N VAL A 144 20.72 15.53 -18.37
CA VAL A 144 21.52 14.30 -18.44
C VAL A 144 20.65 13.06 -18.61
N VAL A 145 19.46 13.05 -18.04
CA VAL A 145 18.48 11.96 -18.19
C VAL A 145 17.93 11.99 -19.61
N ASP A 146 17.38 13.11 -20.04
CA ASP A 146 16.70 13.23 -21.33
C ASP A 146 17.64 13.00 -22.52
N LEU A 147 18.92 13.35 -22.36
CA LEU A 147 19.90 13.18 -23.42
C LEU A 147 20.58 11.81 -23.47
N LEU A 148 20.91 11.23 -22.31
CA LEU A 148 21.73 10.02 -22.23
C LEU A 148 20.96 8.75 -21.88
N CYS A 149 19.87 8.86 -21.15
CA CYS A 149 19.03 7.73 -20.73
C CYS A 149 17.55 8.12 -20.65
N PRO A 150 16.95 8.51 -21.80
CA PRO A 150 15.59 9.03 -21.82
C PRO A 150 14.59 8.03 -21.23
N TYR A 151 13.65 8.56 -20.47
CA TYR A 151 12.58 7.77 -19.88
C TYR A 151 11.45 7.56 -20.89
N GLN A 152 10.87 6.37 -20.88
CA GLN A 152 9.71 6.05 -21.68
C GLN A 152 8.44 6.25 -20.83
N LYS A 153 7.40 6.87 -21.39
CA LYS A 153 6.07 6.89 -20.77
C LYS A 153 5.57 5.46 -20.55
N GLY A 154 5.06 5.17 -19.35
CA GLY A 154 4.66 3.83 -18.96
C GLY A 154 5.84 2.86 -18.69
N GLY A 155 7.08 3.36 -18.76
CA GLY A 155 8.30 2.59 -18.48
C GLY A 155 8.54 2.38 -16.98
N LYS A 156 9.40 1.43 -16.68
CA LYS A 156 9.91 1.17 -15.32
C LYS A 156 11.40 1.53 -15.29
N ILE A 157 11.78 2.45 -14.40
CA ILE A 157 13.11 3.01 -14.30
C ILE A 157 13.68 2.70 -12.92
N GLY A 158 14.92 2.19 -12.87
CA GLY A 158 15.66 1.96 -11.64
C GLY A 158 16.68 3.05 -11.38
N LEU A 159 16.57 3.72 -10.23
CA LEU A 159 17.56 4.69 -9.74
C LEU A 159 18.45 4.00 -8.70
N PHE A 160 19.65 3.61 -9.09
CA PHE A 160 20.58 2.90 -8.23
C PHE A 160 21.67 3.84 -7.70
N GLY A 161 21.91 3.77 -6.39
CA GLY A 161 22.98 4.57 -5.77
C GLY A 161 23.05 4.30 -4.27
N GLY A 162 24.23 4.51 -3.71
CA GLY A 162 24.46 4.46 -2.27
C GLY A 162 23.80 5.62 -1.51
N ALA A 163 24.10 5.73 -0.21
CA ALA A 163 23.66 6.87 0.58
C ALA A 163 24.34 8.17 0.12
N GLY A 164 23.62 9.29 0.15
CA GLY A 164 24.20 10.61 -0.14
C GLY A 164 24.54 10.91 -1.59
N VAL A 165 24.07 10.10 -2.55
CA VAL A 165 24.35 10.35 -3.98
C VAL A 165 23.29 11.18 -4.69
N GLY A 166 22.32 11.73 -3.97
CA GLY A 166 21.33 12.65 -4.51
C GLY A 166 20.06 11.98 -5.06
N LYS A 167 19.75 10.71 -4.72
CA LYS A 167 18.52 10.05 -5.16
C LYS A 167 17.27 10.86 -4.81
N THR A 168 17.16 11.31 -3.57
CA THR A 168 16.01 12.09 -3.08
C THR A 168 15.86 13.40 -3.85
N VAL A 169 16.96 14.11 -4.09
CA VAL A 169 16.96 15.35 -4.88
C VAL A 169 16.47 15.08 -6.31
N LEU A 170 16.89 13.98 -6.91
CA LEU A 170 16.45 13.59 -8.27
C LEU A 170 14.94 13.26 -8.28
N ILE A 171 14.44 12.56 -7.27
CA ILE A 171 13.01 12.24 -7.12
C ILE A 171 12.19 13.53 -6.98
N GLN A 172 12.63 14.46 -6.13
CA GLN A 172 11.97 15.75 -5.94
C GLN A 172 11.90 16.57 -7.22
N GLU A 173 13.00 16.62 -7.97
CA GLU A 173 13.07 17.31 -9.25
C GLU A 173 12.14 16.68 -10.29
N LEU A 174 12.05 15.35 -10.34
CA LEU A 174 11.12 14.65 -11.22
C LEU A 174 9.66 14.96 -10.84
N ILE A 175 9.32 14.94 -9.55
CA ILE A 175 7.98 15.29 -9.06
C ILE A 175 7.65 16.74 -9.44
N HIS A 176 8.57 17.66 -9.19
CA HIS A 176 8.40 19.08 -9.51
C HIS A 176 8.14 19.29 -11.00
N ASN A 177 8.95 18.69 -11.86
CA ASN A 177 8.84 18.85 -13.30
C ASN A 177 7.54 18.23 -13.86
N ILE A 178 7.15 17.06 -13.38
CA ILE A 178 5.87 16.45 -13.78
C ILE A 178 4.67 17.28 -13.31
N ALA A 179 4.69 17.77 -12.08
CA ALA A 179 3.61 18.60 -11.56
C ALA A 179 3.47 19.95 -12.30
N THR A 180 4.59 20.58 -12.64
CA THR A 180 4.62 21.93 -13.25
C THR A 180 4.49 21.93 -14.76
N GLN A 181 5.15 21.00 -15.46
CA GLN A 181 5.23 20.98 -16.91
C GLN A 181 4.19 20.07 -17.56
N HIS A 182 3.82 18.96 -16.92
CA HIS A 182 2.91 17.97 -17.48
C HIS A 182 1.53 17.97 -16.80
N GLY A 183 1.35 18.74 -15.71
CA GLY A 183 0.08 18.77 -14.97
C GLY A 183 -0.28 17.45 -14.30
N GLY A 184 0.66 16.49 -14.25
CA GLY A 184 0.46 15.15 -13.72
C GLY A 184 0.50 15.08 -12.21
N TYR A 185 0.18 13.91 -11.69
CA TYR A 185 0.25 13.60 -10.27
C TYR A 185 1.42 12.68 -9.96
N SER A 186 1.81 12.65 -8.70
CA SER A 186 2.85 11.74 -8.22
C SER A 186 2.35 10.96 -7.01
N VAL A 187 2.76 9.70 -6.91
CA VAL A 187 2.55 8.89 -5.71
C VAL A 187 3.92 8.43 -5.24
N PHE A 188 4.27 8.77 -4.02
CA PHE A 188 5.51 8.35 -3.40
C PHE A 188 5.23 7.24 -2.39
N THR A 189 5.92 6.13 -2.53
CA THR A 189 5.77 4.97 -1.65
C THR A 189 7.09 4.68 -0.96
N GLY A 190 7.16 4.98 0.34
CA GLY A 190 8.31 4.69 1.19
C GLY A 190 8.24 3.29 1.77
N VAL A 191 9.12 2.39 1.35
CA VAL A 191 9.16 1.00 1.80
C VAL A 191 10.38 0.75 2.68
N GLY A 192 10.15 0.52 3.97
CA GLY A 192 11.20 0.27 4.95
C GLY A 192 12.10 1.49 5.20
N GLU A 193 11.61 2.67 4.90
CA GLU A 193 12.31 3.92 5.17
C GLU A 193 12.27 4.29 6.67
N ARG A 194 13.24 5.11 7.09
CA ARG A 194 13.23 5.66 8.44
C ARG A 194 12.17 6.74 8.55
N THR A 195 11.44 6.75 9.65
CA THR A 195 10.41 7.77 9.94
C THR A 195 10.92 9.20 9.73
N ARG A 196 12.16 9.47 10.13
CA ARG A 196 12.77 10.79 9.96
C ARG A 196 12.94 11.16 8.49
N GLU A 197 13.43 10.24 7.66
CA GLU A 197 13.66 10.50 6.23
C GLU A 197 12.34 10.76 5.49
N GLY A 198 11.28 10.00 5.83
CA GLY A 198 9.94 10.23 5.29
C GLY A 198 9.36 11.60 5.71
N ASN A 199 9.58 11.98 6.95
CA ASN A 199 9.13 13.28 7.46
C ASN A 199 9.90 14.44 6.83
N ASP A 200 11.23 14.34 6.71
CA ASP A 200 12.07 15.33 6.05
C ASP A 200 11.60 15.52 4.59
N LEU A 201 11.35 14.43 3.86
CA LEU A 201 10.84 14.47 2.48
C LEU A 201 9.47 15.18 2.39
N TYR A 202 8.57 14.91 3.31
CA TYR A 202 7.26 15.59 3.35
C TYR A 202 7.41 17.10 3.47
N TYR A 203 8.24 17.57 4.40
CA TYR A 203 8.46 19.00 4.58
C TYR A 203 9.16 19.65 3.39
N GLU A 204 10.14 18.98 2.79
CA GLU A 204 10.81 19.44 1.58
C GLU A 204 9.84 19.57 0.39
N MET A 205 8.92 18.62 0.22
CA MET A 205 7.86 18.70 -0.80
C MET A 205 6.86 19.82 -0.52
N LYS A 206 6.59 20.09 0.76
CA LYS A 206 5.73 21.20 1.17
C LYS A 206 6.39 22.56 0.90
N GLU A 207 7.66 22.70 1.21
CA GLU A 207 8.44 23.92 0.94
C GLU A 207 8.60 24.18 -0.55
N SER A 208 8.79 23.16 -1.36
CA SER A 208 8.88 23.26 -2.82
C SER A 208 7.53 23.45 -3.52
N GLY A 209 6.41 23.34 -2.78
CA GLY A 209 5.06 23.56 -3.32
C GLY A 209 4.54 22.44 -4.22
N VAL A 210 5.16 21.25 -4.21
CA VAL A 210 4.72 20.10 -5.03
C VAL A 210 3.84 19.11 -4.27
N ILE A 211 3.70 19.29 -2.96
CA ILE A 211 2.94 18.37 -2.11
C ILE A 211 1.48 18.26 -2.56
N ASP A 212 0.85 19.35 -3.01
CA ASP A 212 -0.55 19.38 -3.44
C ASP A 212 -0.85 18.52 -4.69
N LYS A 213 0.20 18.03 -5.36
CA LYS A 213 0.13 17.12 -6.51
C LYS A 213 0.65 15.73 -6.18
N THR A 214 0.96 15.46 -4.92
CA THR A 214 1.62 14.23 -4.48
C THR A 214 0.83 13.56 -3.37
N THR A 215 0.62 12.24 -3.51
CA THR A 215 0.14 11.38 -2.43
C THR A 215 1.32 10.58 -1.89
N MET A 216 1.44 10.46 -0.58
CA MET A 216 2.54 9.73 0.06
C MET A 216 2.00 8.53 0.85
N VAL A 217 2.64 7.38 0.70
CA VAL A 217 2.28 6.16 1.43
C VAL A 217 3.55 5.56 2.05
N PHE A 218 3.51 5.24 3.33
CA PHE A 218 4.67 4.74 4.05
C PHE A 218 4.39 3.40 4.73
N GLY A 219 5.28 2.44 4.51
CA GLY A 219 5.47 1.25 5.32
C GLY A 219 6.86 1.34 5.94
N GLN A 220 6.95 1.86 7.15
CA GLN A 220 8.20 2.24 7.80
C GLN A 220 9.06 1.04 8.21
N MET A 221 10.34 1.29 8.54
CA MET A 221 11.30 0.26 8.93
C MET A 221 10.87 -0.52 10.19
N ASN A 222 10.17 0.13 11.11
CA ASN A 222 9.68 -0.46 12.37
C ASN A 222 8.37 -1.24 12.22
N GLU A 223 7.72 -1.16 11.06
CA GLU A 223 6.49 -1.91 10.81
C GLU A 223 6.77 -3.37 10.46
N PRO A 224 5.81 -4.27 10.70
CA PRO A 224 5.98 -5.69 10.39
C PRO A 224 6.18 -5.94 8.88
N PRO A 225 6.76 -7.08 8.51
CA PRO A 225 7.05 -7.37 7.11
C PRO A 225 5.80 -7.42 6.23
N GLY A 226 4.62 -7.75 6.77
CA GLY A 226 3.37 -7.70 6.02
C GLY A 226 3.04 -6.30 5.53
N ALA A 227 3.12 -5.30 6.40
CA ALA A 227 2.90 -3.89 6.03
C ALA A 227 3.90 -3.43 4.97
N ARG A 228 5.20 -3.70 5.19
CA ARG A 228 6.26 -3.33 4.24
C ARG A 228 6.11 -4.02 2.87
N MET A 229 5.55 -5.22 2.85
CA MET A 229 5.30 -5.96 1.62
C MET A 229 4.10 -5.42 0.85
N ARG A 230 3.08 -4.86 1.51
CA ARG A 230 1.82 -4.40 0.89
C ARG A 230 1.75 -2.90 0.62
N VAL A 231 2.61 -2.11 1.23
CA VAL A 231 2.57 -0.66 1.05
C VAL A 231 2.80 -0.21 -0.39
N ALA A 232 3.57 -0.97 -1.17
CA ALA A 232 3.77 -0.67 -2.59
C ALA A 232 2.49 -0.87 -3.41
N GLU A 233 1.69 -1.90 -3.10
CA GLU A 233 0.38 -2.11 -3.73
C GLU A 233 -0.61 -1.01 -3.33
N THR A 234 -0.57 -0.53 -2.09
CA THR A 234 -1.38 0.61 -1.66
C THR A 234 -1.07 1.86 -2.50
N GLY A 235 0.20 2.21 -2.63
CA GLY A 235 0.61 3.34 -3.47
C GLY A 235 0.27 3.14 -4.95
N LEU A 236 0.46 1.92 -5.47
CA LEU A 236 0.08 1.59 -6.84
C LEU A 236 -1.42 1.77 -7.06
N THR A 237 -2.26 1.31 -6.14
CA THR A 237 -3.72 1.45 -6.24
C THR A 237 -4.14 2.92 -6.29
N MET A 238 -3.54 3.78 -5.47
CA MET A 238 -3.80 5.23 -5.50
C MET A 238 -3.32 5.85 -6.82
N ALA A 239 -2.19 5.41 -7.37
CA ALA A 239 -1.68 5.87 -8.66
C ALA A 239 -2.58 5.42 -9.82
N GLU A 240 -3.06 4.18 -9.79
CA GLU A 240 -3.96 3.64 -10.80
C GLU A 240 -5.28 4.40 -10.89
N TYR A 241 -5.81 4.90 -9.77
CA TYR A 241 -7.01 5.73 -9.78
C TYR A 241 -6.81 6.99 -10.65
N PHE A 242 -5.72 7.70 -10.47
CA PHE A 242 -5.44 8.90 -11.25
C PHE A 242 -5.19 8.58 -12.72
N ARG A 243 -4.59 7.43 -13.02
CA ARG A 243 -4.41 6.96 -14.39
C ARG A 243 -5.73 6.60 -15.06
N ASP A 244 -6.55 5.78 -14.39
CA ASP A 244 -7.73 5.14 -14.99
C ASP A 244 -8.95 6.06 -14.99
N GLU A 245 -9.23 6.75 -13.88
CA GLU A 245 -10.42 7.59 -13.74
C GLU A 245 -10.15 9.05 -14.16
N LYS A 246 -8.96 9.55 -13.89
CA LYS A 246 -8.61 10.94 -14.22
C LYS A 246 -7.86 11.07 -15.54
N HIS A 247 -7.43 9.97 -16.14
CA HIS A 247 -6.65 9.94 -17.38
C HIS A 247 -5.42 10.83 -17.33
N GLN A 248 -4.77 10.88 -16.17
CA GLN A 248 -3.60 11.69 -15.92
C GLN A 248 -2.30 10.89 -16.04
N ASN A 249 -1.22 11.58 -16.40
CA ASN A 249 0.11 11.02 -16.25
C ASN A 249 0.46 10.95 -14.77
N VAL A 250 0.89 9.78 -14.31
CA VAL A 250 1.24 9.55 -12.90
C VAL A 250 2.65 9.00 -12.80
N LEU A 251 3.45 9.60 -11.93
CA LEU A 251 4.72 9.02 -11.48
C LEU A 251 4.50 8.26 -10.18
N LEU A 252 4.81 6.97 -10.19
CA LEU A 252 4.87 6.15 -8.98
C LEU A 252 6.33 5.94 -8.59
N PHE A 253 6.69 6.34 -7.38
CA PHE A 253 8.00 6.09 -6.77
C PHE A 253 7.87 5.01 -5.70
N ILE A 254 8.78 4.04 -5.72
CA ILE A 254 8.90 3.01 -4.69
C ILE A 254 10.32 3.10 -4.13
N ASP A 255 10.50 3.70 -3.00
CA ASP A 255 11.79 3.86 -2.31
C ASP A 255 11.78 3.10 -0.98
N ASN A 256 12.47 1.93 -0.86
CA ASN A 256 13.19 1.39 -2.00
C ASN A 256 12.71 -0.05 -2.29
N ILE A 257 12.79 -0.43 -3.54
CA ILE A 257 12.33 -1.74 -4.03
C ILE A 257 13.07 -2.92 -3.38
N PHE A 258 14.30 -2.74 -2.91
CA PHE A 258 15.04 -3.78 -2.20
C PHE A 258 14.33 -4.15 -0.88
N ARG A 259 13.85 -3.16 -0.13
CA ARG A 259 13.13 -3.38 1.13
C ARG A 259 11.78 -4.08 0.91
N PHE A 260 11.12 -3.76 -0.20
CA PHE A 260 9.92 -4.48 -0.63
C PHE A 260 10.21 -5.97 -0.86
N THR A 261 11.26 -6.28 -1.62
CA THR A 261 11.68 -7.68 -1.87
C THR A 261 12.11 -8.38 -0.59
N GLN A 262 12.85 -7.70 0.27
CA GLN A 262 13.28 -8.23 1.57
C GLN A 262 12.07 -8.60 2.45
N ALA A 263 11.07 -7.72 2.55
CA ALA A 263 9.85 -8.00 3.30
C ALA A 263 9.10 -9.22 2.75
N GLY A 264 9.04 -9.38 1.43
CA GLY A 264 8.50 -10.57 0.78
C GLY A 264 9.24 -11.85 1.16
N SER A 265 10.56 -11.81 1.24
CA SER A 265 11.38 -12.94 1.68
C SER A 265 11.17 -13.29 3.16
N GLU A 266 11.07 -12.28 4.03
CA GLU A 266 10.77 -12.46 5.45
C GLU A 266 9.41 -13.15 5.65
N VAL A 267 8.39 -12.69 4.93
CA VAL A 267 7.05 -13.31 4.96
C VAL A 267 7.08 -14.73 4.41
N SER A 268 7.76 -14.98 3.30
CA SER A 268 7.88 -16.32 2.70
C SER A 268 8.49 -17.32 3.68
N ALA A 269 9.53 -16.92 4.41
CA ALA A 269 10.16 -17.74 5.43
C ALA A 269 9.17 -18.10 6.56
N LEU A 270 8.36 -17.13 7.03
CA LEU A 270 7.35 -17.35 8.06
C LEU A 270 6.19 -18.23 7.57
N LEU A 271 5.88 -18.17 6.28
CA LEU A 271 4.87 -19.04 5.65
C LEU A 271 5.37 -20.47 5.39
N GLY A 272 6.65 -20.74 5.65
CA GLY A 272 7.27 -22.04 5.37
C GLY A 272 7.56 -22.29 3.89
N ARG A 273 7.61 -21.23 3.09
CA ARG A 273 8.04 -21.29 1.68
C ARG A 273 9.51 -20.91 1.57
N MET A 274 10.22 -21.51 0.62
CA MET A 274 11.57 -21.02 0.29
C MET A 274 11.45 -19.60 -0.30
N PRO A 275 12.29 -18.67 0.16
CA PRO A 275 12.32 -17.31 -0.36
C PRO A 275 12.72 -17.26 -1.83
#